data_a44d31f35f8bc5aabf173fa4752d58f8
#
_entry.id   a44d31f35f8bc5aabf173fa4752d58f8
#
_cell.length_a   1.000
_cell.length_b   1.000
_cell.length_c   1.000
_cell.angle_alpha   90.00
_cell.angle_beta   90.00
_cell.angle_gamma   90.00
#
_symmetry.space_group_name_H-M   'P 1'
#
loop_
_entity.id
_entity.type
_entity.pdbx_description
1 polymer ?
#
loop_
_entity_poly.entity_id
_entity_poly.type
_entity_poly.pdbx_seq_one_letter_code
_entity_poly.pdbx_strand_id
1 'polypeptide(L)'
;MMPNHQKSRPQFLMDLTAEAVAQTRGGVVAFADKVADLYEERVPAEHRRAKFKPVVGDLDQISAAQKANRQTVDRYIRGEVKAFPSCLEEAWVLSLPEPFQEDALRELAGRYGMLPARIRGPHEGIASISTVTHEFGDFIRAMAPILADGVINEQDRPYIKSALDELADLQAALASVQQQLTAVLPDEKVAPVRRPQR
;
A
#
# COMPACT_ATOMS: atom_id res chain seq x y z
N MET A 1 9.81 -12.35 -15.95
CA MET A 1 9.53 -11.25 -16.91
C MET A 1 9.48 -9.98 -16.08
N MET A 2 10.41 -9.03 -16.27
CA MET A 2 10.34 -7.77 -15.51
C MET A 2 9.11 -6.99 -15.92
N PRO A 3 8.31 -6.45 -15.00
CA PRO A 3 7.18 -5.61 -15.35
C PRO A 3 7.67 -4.40 -16.14
N ASN A 4 7.01 -4.14 -17.25
CA ASN A 4 7.33 -3.03 -18.15
C ASN A 4 6.83 -1.73 -17.51
N HIS A 5 7.62 -1.09 -16.66
CA HIS A 5 7.29 0.17 -15.99
C HIS A 5 7.31 1.34 -16.98
N GLN A 6 6.32 1.39 -17.87
CA GLN A 6 6.20 2.46 -18.88
C GLN A 6 5.79 3.81 -18.28
N LYS A 7 5.14 3.81 -17.09
CA LYS A 7 4.63 5.04 -16.45
C LYS A 7 5.51 5.45 -15.27
N SER A 8 5.69 6.75 -15.05
CA SER A 8 6.31 7.25 -13.82
C SER A 8 5.44 6.89 -12.59
N ARG A 9 6.05 6.87 -11.38
CA ARG A 9 5.31 6.59 -10.14
C ARG A 9 4.10 7.51 -9.95
N PRO A 10 4.23 8.85 -10.09
CA PRO A 10 3.08 9.74 -9.98
C PRO A 10 1.99 9.43 -11.01
N GLN A 11 2.37 9.18 -12.26
CA GLN A 11 1.39 8.90 -13.31
C GLN A 11 0.62 7.61 -13.05
N PHE A 12 1.30 6.56 -12.61
CA PHE A 12 0.66 5.31 -12.18
C PHE A 12 -0.34 5.56 -11.06
N LEU A 13 0.06 6.29 -10.00
CA LEU A 13 -0.82 6.60 -8.87
C LEU A 13 -2.03 7.43 -9.29
N MET A 14 -1.86 8.40 -10.19
CA MET A 14 -2.98 9.23 -10.65
C MET A 14 -3.99 8.42 -11.47
N ASP A 15 -3.52 7.57 -12.38
CA ASP A 15 -4.37 6.70 -13.18
C ASP A 15 -5.16 5.73 -12.29
N LEU A 16 -4.47 5.08 -11.34
CA LEU A 16 -5.09 4.17 -10.38
C LEU A 16 -6.11 4.89 -9.49
N THR A 17 -5.78 6.12 -9.05
CA THR A 17 -6.71 6.92 -8.24
C THR A 17 -7.94 7.31 -9.03
N ALA A 18 -7.80 7.70 -10.31
CA ALA A 18 -8.93 8.04 -11.17
C ALA A 18 -9.90 6.85 -11.29
N GLU A 19 -9.38 5.65 -11.45
CA GLU A 19 -10.18 4.42 -11.49
C GLU A 19 -10.85 4.15 -10.13
N ALA A 20 -10.09 4.22 -9.03
CA ALA A 20 -10.59 3.97 -7.69
C ALA A 20 -11.75 4.90 -7.29
N VAL A 21 -11.61 6.21 -7.54
CA VAL A 21 -12.66 7.18 -7.18
C VAL A 21 -13.89 7.06 -8.07
N ALA A 22 -13.75 6.57 -9.31
CA ALA A 22 -14.88 6.31 -10.20
C ALA A 22 -15.72 5.10 -9.75
N GLN A 23 -15.09 4.12 -9.10
CA GLN A 23 -15.74 2.89 -8.65
C GLN A 23 -16.21 2.94 -7.19
N THR A 24 -15.79 3.94 -6.41
CA THR A 24 -16.04 3.98 -4.96
C THR A 24 -17.19 4.93 -4.62
N ARG A 25 -18.06 4.49 -3.70
CA ARG A 25 -19.11 5.33 -3.14
C ARG A 25 -18.48 6.50 -2.35
N GLY A 26 -18.89 7.73 -2.69
CA GLY A 26 -18.28 8.95 -2.13
C GLY A 26 -17.22 9.57 -3.06
N GLY A 27 -16.68 8.79 -4.01
CA GLY A 27 -15.84 9.28 -5.09
C GLY A 27 -14.63 10.09 -4.62
N VAL A 28 -14.29 11.10 -5.40
CA VAL A 28 -13.14 11.97 -5.14
C VAL A 28 -13.23 12.78 -3.85
N VAL A 29 -14.45 13.06 -3.33
CA VAL A 29 -14.61 13.83 -2.09
C VAL A 29 -14.15 13.03 -0.89
N ALA A 30 -14.67 11.81 -0.72
CA ALA A 30 -14.26 10.93 0.39
C ALA A 30 -12.79 10.59 0.33
N PHE A 31 -12.24 10.38 -0.88
CA PHE A 31 -10.81 10.16 -1.06
C PHE A 31 -9.99 11.39 -0.64
N ALA A 32 -10.39 12.59 -1.07
CA ALA A 32 -9.67 13.82 -0.77
C ALA A 32 -9.67 14.15 0.72
N ASP A 33 -10.76 13.90 1.42
CA ASP A 33 -10.85 14.09 2.87
C ASP A 33 -9.90 13.13 3.60
N LYS A 34 -9.89 11.85 3.22
CA LYS A 34 -8.99 10.85 3.80
C LYS A 34 -7.51 11.18 3.53
N VAL A 35 -7.18 11.67 2.33
CA VAL A 35 -5.82 12.13 2.02
C VAL A 35 -5.44 13.33 2.90
N ALA A 36 -6.35 14.29 3.09
CA ALA A 36 -6.09 15.48 3.91
C ALA A 36 -5.77 15.09 5.36
N ASP A 37 -6.61 14.21 5.95
CA ASP A 37 -6.44 13.74 7.33
C ASP A 37 -5.13 12.99 7.53
N LEU A 38 -4.83 12.00 6.67
CA LEU A 38 -3.59 11.23 6.77
C LEU A 38 -2.35 12.09 6.49
N TYR A 39 -2.45 13.06 5.58
CA TYR A 39 -1.35 13.96 5.28
C TYR A 39 -1.05 14.90 6.44
N GLU A 40 -2.08 15.35 7.14
CA GLU A 40 -1.92 16.16 8.35
C GLU A 40 -1.35 15.35 9.53
N GLU A 41 -1.80 14.12 9.69
CA GLU A 41 -1.32 13.21 10.74
C GLU A 41 0.16 12.81 10.56
N ARG A 42 0.57 12.49 9.32
CA ARG A 42 1.85 11.83 9.05
C ARG A 42 2.96 12.78 8.62
N VAL A 43 2.63 13.96 8.12
CA VAL A 43 3.62 14.89 7.60
C VAL A 43 3.70 16.15 8.48
N PRO A 44 4.84 16.42 9.11
CA PRO A 44 5.06 17.65 9.88
C PRO A 44 4.79 18.90 9.03
N ALA A 45 4.21 19.94 9.63
CA ALA A 45 3.72 21.12 8.93
C ALA A 45 4.80 21.79 8.05
N GLU A 46 6.05 21.81 8.52
CA GLU A 46 7.22 22.39 7.82
C GLU A 46 7.61 21.60 6.55
N HIS A 47 7.21 20.34 6.46
CA HIS A 47 7.51 19.47 5.31
C HIS A 47 6.35 19.36 4.33
N ARG A 48 5.18 19.92 4.65
CA ARG A 48 4.00 19.85 3.77
C ARG A 48 4.20 20.72 2.53
N ARG A 49 4.06 20.09 1.34
CA ARG A 49 4.19 20.76 0.03
C ARG A 49 2.87 20.85 -0.72
N ALA A 50 1.89 20.02 -0.37
CA ALA A 50 0.53 20.10 -0.91
C ALA A 50 -0.38 20.90 0.03
N LYS A 51 -1.34 21.63 -0.55
CA LYS A 51 -2.26 22.49 0.22
C LYS A 51 -3.59 21.75 0.44
N PHE A 52 -3.64 20.93 1.47
CA PHE A 52 -4.89 20.39 1.99
C PHE A 52 -5.37 21.22 3.17
N LYS A 53 -6.67 21.23 3.39
CA LYS A 53 -7.33 21.90 4.52
C LYS A 53 -7.89 20.86 5.47
N PRO A 54 -7.72 21.02 6.79
CA PRO A 54 -8.36 20.15 7.76
C PRO A 54 -9.89 20.26 7.63
N VAL A 55 -10.58 19.12 7.71
CA VAL A 55 -12.05 19.05 7.59
C VAL A 55 -12.65 19.17 9.00
N VAL A 56 -12.50 20.36 9.58
CA VAL A 56 -12.95 20.68 10.95
C VAL A 56 -13.65 22.02 11.00
N GLY A 57 -14.53 22.23 11.99
CA GLY A 57 -15.21 23.49 12.22
C GLY A 57 -16.74 23.39 12.05
N ASP A 58 -17.36 24.50 11.70
CA ASP A 58 -18.78 24.55 11.36
C ASP A 58 -19.08 23.97 9.96
N LEU A 59 -20.36 23.82 9.62
CA LEU A 59 -20.79 23.21 8.35
C LEU A 59 -20.25 23.95 7.12
N ASP A 60 -20.15 25.28 7.18
CA ASP A 60 -19.65 26.08 6.06
C ASP A 60 -18.13 25.90 5.90
N GLN A 61 -17.40 25.85 7.01
CA GLN A 61 -15.96 25.60 7.03
C GLN A 61 -15.64 24.20 6.51
N ILE A 62 -16.37 23.17 6.96
CA ILE A 62 -16.25 21.80 6.50
C ILE A 62 -16.49 21.72 4.99
N SER A 63 -17.61 22.29 4.51
CA SER A 63 -17.96 22.29 3.08
C SER A 63 -16.89 23.00 2.22
N ALA A 64 -16.37 24.12 2.69
CA ALA A 64 -15.31 24.86 2.01
C ALA A 64 -13.99 24.08 1.99
N ALA A 65 -13.64 23.38 3.08
CA ALA A 65 -12.46 22.52 3.15
C ALA A 65 -12.58 21.34 2.19
N GLN A 66 -13.69 20.62 2.20
CA GLN A 66 -13.96 19.50 1.30
C GLN A 66 -13.90 19.90 -0.16
N LYS A 67 -14.51 21.05 -0.52
CA LYS A 67 -14.43 21.58 -1.87
C LYS A 67 -12.99 21.89 -2.30
N ALA A 68 -12.19 22.50 -1.43
CA ALA A 68 -10.80 22.83 -1.71
C ALA A 68 -9.92 21.55 -1.84
N ASN A 69 -10.12 20.57 -0.96
CA ASN A 69 -9.40 19.29 -0.97
C ASN A 69 -9.72 18.50 -2.25
N ARG A 70 -11.02 18.41 -2.59
CA ARG A 70 -11.48 17.81 -3.85
C ARG A 70 -10.81 18.48 -5.06
N GLN A 71 -10.79 19.80 -5.14
CA GLN A 71 -10.16 20.52 -6.25
C GLN A 71 -8.65 20.21 -6.33
N THR A 72 -8.00 20.10 -5.18
CA THR A 72 -6.59 19.72 -5.12
C THR A 72 -6.35 18.35 -5.71
N VAL A 73 -7.13 17.34 -5.31
CA VAL A 73 -7.05 15.97 -5.85
C VAL A 73 -7.39 15.94 -7.35
N ASP A 74 -8.47 16.58 -7.77
CA ASP A 74 -8.87 16.65 -9.18
C ASP A 74 -7.73 17.22 -10.06
N ARG A 75 -7.01 18.24 -9.59
CA ARG A 75 -5.87 18.82 -10.32
C ARG A 75 -4.69 17.87 -10.47
N TYR A 76 -4.42 17.03 -9.46
CA TYR A 76 -3.40 15.99 -9.56
C TYR A 76 -3.82 14.91 -10.55
N ILE A 77 -5.05 14.39 -10.44
CA ILE A 77 -5.58 13.34 -11.33
C ILE A 77 -5.58 13.81 -12.79
N ARG A 78 -5.93 15.09 -13.05
CA ARG A 78 -5.92 15.65 -14.41
C ARG A 78 -4.54 16.02 -14.95
N GLY A 79 -3.49 15.85 -14.14
CA GLY A 79 -2.12 16.21 -14.54
C GLY A 79 -1.88 17.72 -14.64
N GLU A 80 -2.76 18.55 -14.05
CA GLU A 80 -2.58 20.01 -14.00
C GLU A 80 -1.41 20.41 -13.09
N VAL A 81 -1.13 19.58 -12.08
CA VAL A 81 0.03 19.73 -11.19
C VAL A 81 1.13 18.80 -11.67
N LYS A 82 2.20 19.38 -12.23
CA LYS A 82 3.29 18.62 -12.84
C LYS A 82 4.17 17.87 -11.85
N ALA A 83 4.27 18.37 -10.62
CA ALA A 83 5.12 17.78 -9.59
C ALA A 83 4.24 17.17 -8.48
N PHE A 84 4.32 15.87 -8.30
CA PHE A 84 3.70 15.17 -7.18
C PHE A 84 4.70 15.11 -6.01
N PRO A 85 4.41 15.73 -4.86
CA PRO A 85 5.35 15.77 -3.74
C PRO A 85 5.55 14.37 -3.14
N SER A 86 6.79 13.95 -2.94
CA SER A 86 7.10 12.66 -2.32
C SER A 86 6.52 12.52 -0.90
N CYS A 87 6.45 13.62 -0.15
CA CYS A 87 5.85 13.63 1.18
C CYS A 87 4.33 13.37 1.17
N LEU A 88 3.66 13.47 0.02
CA LEU A 88 2.23 13.19 -0.14
C LEU A 88 1.97 11.72 -0.49
N GLU A 89 2.96 11.00 -1.02
CA GLU A 89 2.78 9.66 -1.59
C GLU A 89 2.21 8.66 -0.58
N GLU A 90 2.75 8.64 0.63
CA GLU A 90 2.27 7.71 1.66
C GLU A 90 0.81 7.95 2.03
N ALA A 91 0.43 9.20 2.34
CA ALA A 91 -0.96 9.56 2.65
C ALA A 91 -1.90 9.25 1.46
N TRP A 92 -1.43 9.48 0.24
CA TRP A 92 -2.19 9.20 -0.98
C TRP A 92 -2.47 7.71 -1.15
N VAL A 93 -1.43 6.88 -1.07
CA VAL A 93 -1.54 5.41 -1.22
C VAL A 93 -2.43 4.82 -0.14
N LEU A 94 -2.23 5.21 1.12
CA LEU A 94 -3.03 4.71 2.25
C LEU A 94 -4.49 5.19 2.24
N SER A 95 -4.80 6.20 1.43
CA SER A 95 -6.17 6.68 1.24
C SER A 95 -6.94 5.90 0.18
N LEU A 96 -6.26 5.18 -0.68
CA LEU A 96 -6.92 4.35 -1.70
C LEU A 96 -7.81 3.30 -1.04
N PRO A 97 -8.99 3.03 -1.58
CA PRO A 97 -9.82 1.91 -1.15
C PRO A 97 -9.23 0.57 -1.65
N GLU A 98 -9.56 -0.51 -0.96
CA GLU A 98 -9.27 -1.85 -1.50
C GLU A 98 -10.16 -2.15 -2.72
N PRO A 99 -9.64 -2.85 -3.75
CA PRO A 99 -8.31 -3.46 -3.84
C PRO A 99 -7.20 -2.52 -4.35
N PHE A 100 -7.51 -1.27 -4.72
CA PHE A 100 -6.58 -0.32 -5.34
C PHE A 100 -5.37 0.02 -4.45
N GLN A 101 -5.55 0.04 -3.13
CA GLN A 101 -4.46 0.25 -2.19
C GLN A 101 -3.43 -0.87 -2.30
N GLU A 102 -3.89 -2.12 -2.34
CA GLU A 102 -3.01 -3.28 -2.51
C GLU A 102 -2.26 -3.24 -3.84
N ASP A 103 -2.95 -2.90 -4.92
CA ASP A 103 -2.35 -2.78 -6.25
C ASP A 103 -1.27 -1.69 -6.29
N ALA A 104 -1.54 -0.55 -5.63
CA ALA A 104 -0.54 0.53 -5.49
C ALA A 104 0.71 0.04 -4.74
N LEU A 105 0.54 -0.61 -3.60
CA LEU A 105 1.64 -1.11 -2.78
C LEU A 105 2.44 -2.18 -3.52
N ARG A 106 1.76 -3.09 -4.23
CA ARG A 106 2.38 -4.15 -5.03
C ARG A 106 3.24 -3.57 -6.15
N GLU A 107 2.71 -2.62 -6.90
CA GLU A 107 3.45 -1.96 -7.98
C GLU A 107 4.64 -1.17 -7.45
N LEU A 108 4.45 -0.36 -6.40
CA LEU A 108 5.52 0.44 -5.81
C LEU A 108 6.65 -0.43 -5.24
N ALA A 109 6.33 -1.49 -4.52
CA ALA A 109 7.32 -2.45 -4.01
C ALA A 109 8.02 -3.20 -5.15
N GLY A 110 7.26 -3.62 -6.17
CA GLY A 110 7.78 -4.31 -7.35
C GLY A 110 8.85 -3.51 -8.10
N ARG A 111 8.76 -2.16 -8.10
CA ARG A 111 9.79 -1.28 -8.68
C ARG A 111 11.14 -1.37 -7.99
N TYR A 112 11.16 -1.80 -6.75
CA TYR A 112 12.38 -2.06 -5.97
C TYR A 112 12.76 -3.54 -5.94
N GLY A 113 12.08 -4.39 -6.72
CA GLY A 113 12.29 -5.84 -6.71
C GLY A 113 11.79 -6.52 -5.44
N MET A 114 10.86 -5.88 -4.72
CA MET A 114 10.24 -6.41 -3.49
C MET A 114 8.81 -6.87 -3.75
N LEU A 115 8.37 -7.87 -2.99
CA LEU A 115 6.97 -8.26 -2.90
C LEU A 115 6.41 -7.73 -1.58
N PRO A 116 5.31 -6.96 -1.57
CA PRO A 116 4.71 -6.51 -0.33
C PRO A 116 4.02 -7.70 0.35
N ALA A 117 4.29 -7.87 1.66
CA ALA A 117 3.52 -8.76 2.51
C ALA A 117 2.65 -7.91 3.42
N ARG A 118 1.35 -8.24 3.54
CA ARG A 118 0.47 -7.59 4.51
C ARG A 118 0.90 -8.01 5.92
N ILE A 119 1.12 -7.03 6.79
CA ILE A 119 1.31 -7.30 8.21
C ILE A 119 -0.09 -7.43 8.81
N ARG A 120 -0.48 -8.65 9.17
CA ARG A 120 -1.68 -8.87 10.00
C ARG A 120 -1.39 -8.36 11.41
N GLY A 121 -2.41 -7.86 12.11
CA GLY A 121 -2.27 -7.35 13.48
C GLY A 121 -1.62 -8.37 14.43
N PRO A 122 -1.20 -7.93 15.63
CA PRO A 122 -0.48 -8.79 16.56
C PRO A 122 -1.34 -9.99 16.95
N HIS A 123 -0.84 -11.19 16.64
CA HIS A 123 -1.34 -12.46 17.14
C HIS A 123 -0.40 -12.96 18.23
N GLU A 124 -0.94 -13.56 19.28
CA GLU A 124 -0.13 -14.08 20.38
C GLU A 124 0.65 -15.34 19.94
N GLY A 125 1.94 -15.34 20.12
CA GLY A 125 2.97 -16.38 19.99
C GLY A 125 2.58 -17.69 19.26
N ILE A 126 2.05 -18.69 19.98
CA ILE A 126 1.69 -20.01 19.42
C ILE A 126 0.60 -19.91 18.34
N ALA A 127 -0.34 -18.96 18.45
CA ALA A 127 -1.37 -18.73 17.45
C ALA A 127 -0.77 -18.30 16.10
N SER A 128 0.32 -17.53 16.12
CA SER A 128 1.01 -17.12 14.90
C SER A 128 1.64 -18.28 14.13
N ILE A 129 2.24 -19.25 14.81
CA ILE A 129 2.81 -20.45 14.18
C ILE A 129 1.70 -21.36 13.65
N SER A 130 0.59 -21.49 14.40
CA SER A 130 -0.59 -22.24 13.94
C SER A 130 -1.16 -21.61 12.64
N THR A 131 -1.23 -20.28 12.58
CA THR A 131 -1.67 -19.55 11.38
C THR A 131 -0.74 -19.82 10.20
N VAL A 132 0.57 -19.74 10.38
CA VAL A 132 1.54 -20.07 9.31
C VAL A 132 1.37 -21.49 8.80
N THR A 133 1.14 -22.46 9.70
CA THR A 133 0.94 -23.86 9.30
C THR A 133 -0.37 -24.03 8.52
N HIS A 134 -1.42 -23.31 8.89
CA HIS A 134 -2.70 -23.32 8.19
C HIS A 134 -2.58 -22.74 6.79
N GLU A 135 -2.07 -21.53 6.68
CA GLU A 135 -1.88 -20.84 5.38
C GLU A 135 -0.93 -21.62 4.46
N PHE A 136 0.11 -22.27 5.01
CA PHE A 136 0.96 -23.16 4.22
C PHE A 136 0.17 -24.38 3.69
N GLY A 137 -0.72 -24.96 4.50
CA GLY A 137 -1.57 -26.06 4.04
C GLY A 137 -2.52 -25.64 2.92
N ASP A 138 -3.10 -24.44 3.01
CA ASP A 138 -4.01 -23.91 1.98
C ASP A 138 -3.26 -23.57 0.70
N PHE A 139 -2.08 -22.96 0.80
CA PHE A 139 -1.19 -22.75 -0.35
C PHE A 139 -0.82 -24.05 -1.07
N ILE A 140 -0.42 -25.10 -0.33
CA ILE A 140 -0.10 -26.40 -0.93
C ILE A 140 -1.33 -26.99 -1.63
N ARG A 141 -2.53 -26.86 -1.05
CA ARG A 141 -3.79 -27.32 -1.65
C ARG A 141 -4.09 -26.57 -2.95
N ALA A 142 -3.89 -25.26 -2.99
CA ALA A 142 -4.08 -24.44 -4.19
C ALA A 142 -3.03 -24.73 -5.29
N MET A 143 -1.80 -25.09 -4.88
CA MET A 143 -0.74 -25.49 -5.82
C MET A 143 -0.89 -26.90 -6.39
N ALA A 144 -1.65 -27.78 -5.73
CA ALA A 144 -1.75 -29.20 -6.15
C ALA A 144 -2.20 -29.38 -7.62
N PRO A 145 -3.23 -28.69 -8.14
CA PRO A 145 -3.61 -28.83 -9.55
C PRO A 145 -2.54 -28.26 -10.51
N ILE A 146 -1.79 -27.23 -10.12
CA ILE A 146 -0.73 -26.60 -10.92
C ILE A 146 0.48 -27.52 -11.06
N LEU A 147 0.79 -28.29 -10.02
CA LEU A 147 1.95 -29.17 -9.97
C LEU A 147 1.62 -30.60 -10.42
N ALA A 148 0.41 -30.88 -10.88
CA ALA A 148 -0.03 -32.23 -11.22
C ALA A 148 0.80 -32.87 -12.35
N ASP A 149 1.29 -32.07 -13.30
CA ASP A 149 2.18 -32.51 -14.39
C ASP A 149 3.65 -32.12 -14.20
N GLY A 150 3.98 -31.42 -13.10
CA GLY A 150 5.32 -30.98 -12.75
C GLY A 150 5.83 -29.76 -13.52
N VAL A 151 4.99 -29.09 -14.32
CA VAL A 151 5.36 -27.93 -15.15
C VAL A 151 4.31 -26.84 -15.03
N ILE A 152 4.72 -25.64 -14.65
CA ILE A 152 3.83 -24.46 -14.63
C ILE A 152 3.74 -23.90 -16.06
N ASN A 153 2.53 -23.89 -16.63
CA ASN A 153 2.30 -23.48 -18.00
C ASN A 153 0.93 -22.75 -18.17
N GLU A 154 0.53 -22.47 -19.42
CA GLU A 154 -0.72 -21.75 -19.68
C GLU A 154 -2.00 -22.52 -19.31
N GLN A 155 -1.94 -23.84 -19.21
CA GLN A 155 -3.09 -24.67 -18.83
C GLN A 155 -3.45 -24.47 -17.35
N ASP A 156 -2.50 -24.02 -16.52
CA ASP A 156 -2.68 -23.74 -15.10
C ASP A 156 -3.36 -22.39 -14.83
N ARG A 157 -3.52 -21.56 -15.86
CA ARG A 157 -4.10 -20.21 -15.74
C ARG A 157 -5.37 -20.13 -14.87
N PRO A 158 -6.32 -21.07 -14.91
CA PRO A 158 -7.51 -21.03 -14.05
C PRO A 158 -7.20 -21.12 -12.54
N TYR A 159 -6.07 -21.75 -12.18
CA TYR A 159 -5.68 -22.02 -10.78
C TYR A 159 -4.68 -21.00 -10.23
N ILE A 160 -3.97 -20.28 -11.11
CA ILE A 160 -2.87 -19.36 -10.71
C ILE A 160 -3.36 -18.27 -9.76
N LYS A 161 -4.55 -17.70 -10.01
CA LYS A 161 -5.07 -16.62 -9.15
C LYS A 161 -5.26 -17.11 -7.71
N SER A 162 -5.93 -18.25 -7.53
CA SER A 162 -6.14 -18.83 -6.20
C SER A 162 -4.81 -19.15 -5.50
N ALA A 163 -3.85 -19.71 -6.22
CA ALA A 163 -2.54 -20.01 -5.65
C ALA A 163 -1.76 -18.74 -5.24
N LEU A 164 -1.90 -17.65 -6.00
CA LEU A 164 -1.29 -16.36 -5.65
C LEU A 164 -1.96 -15.71 -4.43
N ASP A 165 -3.28 -15.85 -4.29
CA ASP A 165 -4.03 -15.33 -3.14
C ASP A 165 -3.59 -16.07 -1.85
N GLU A 166 -3.51 -17.41 -1.87
CA GLU A 166 -3.03 -18.21 -0.75
C GLU A 166 -1.55 -17.96 -0.42
N LEU A 167 -0.73 -17.74 -1.45
CA LEU A 167 0.68 -17.35 -1.25
C LEU A 167 0.79 -15.99 -0.54
N ALA A 168 -0.07 -15.04 -0.87
CA ALA A 168 -0.09 -13.73 -0.22
C ALA A 168 -0.49 -13.85 1.27
N ASP A 169 -1.45 -14.72 1.58
CA ASP A 169 -1.88 -14.98 2.95
C ASP A 169 -0.77 -15.65 3.78
N LEU A 170 -0.08 -16.63 3.21
CA LEU A 170 1.10 -17.23 3.83
C LEU A 170 2.22 -16.21 4.07
N GLN A 171 2.50 -15.34 3.10
CA GLN A 171 3.49 -14.27 3.26
C GLN A 171 3.11 -13.30 4.39
N ALA A 172 1.83 -12.95 4.51
CA ALA A 172 1.33 -12.10 5.58
C ALA A 172 1.50 -12.76 6.96
N ALA A 173 1.23 -14.06 7.07
CA ALA A 173 1.44 -14.82 8.30
C ALA A 173 2.93 -14.87 8.71
N LEU A 174 3.82 -15.13 7.75
CA LEU A 174 5.27 -15.12 7.98
C LEU A 174 5.79 -13.74 8.39
N ALA A 175 5.33 -12.67 7.73
CA ALA A 175 5.70 -11.30 8.08
C ALA A 175 5.27 -10.94 9.52
N SER A 176 4.10 -11.40 9.96
CA SER A 176 3.62 -11.21 11.33
C SER A 176 4.52 -11.92 12.37
N VAL A 177 4.96 -13.13 12.09
CA VAL A 177 5.92 -13.86 12.95
C VAL A 177 7.26 -13.13 12.97
N GLN A 178 7.77 -12.69 11.82
CA GLN A 178 9.01 -11.93 11.74
C GLN A 178 8.95 -10.65 12.58
N GLN A 179 7.84 -9.91 12.51
CA GLN A 179 7.65 -8.70 13.29
C GLN A 179 7.69 -8.99 14.80
N GLN A 180 7.03 -10.07 15.25
CA GLN A 180 7.04 -10.47 16.66
C GLN A 180 8.45 -10.83 17.14
N LEU A 181 9.20 -11.59 16.34
CA LEU A 181 10.58 -11.94 16.66
C LEU A 181 11.47 -10.71 16.73
N THR A 182 11.29 -9.78 15.78
CA THR A 182 12.07 -8.52 15.75
C THR A 182 11.75 -7.63 16.96
N ALA A 183 10.49 -7.60 17.42
CA ALA A 183 10.08 -6.79 18.57
C ALA A 183 10.73 -7.24 19.90
N VAL A 184 11.25 -8.47 19.97
CA VAL A 184 11.95 -9.01 21.16
C VAL A 184 13.45 -8.72 21.11
N LEU A 185 13.97 -8.34 19.94
CA LEU A 185 15.40 -7.97 19.83
C LEU A 185 15.64 -6.62 20.51
N PRO A 186 16.74 -6.47 21.27
CA PRO A 186 17.09 -5.18 21.83
C PRO A 186 17.32 -4.17 20.70
N ASP A 187 16.85 -2.91 20.91
CA ASP A 187 17.15 -1.80 20.00
C ASP A 187 18.69 -1.68 19.88
N GLU A 188 19.28 -2.24 18.85
CA GLU A 188 20.63 -1.90 18.48
C GLU A 188 20.62 -0.44 18.03
N LYS A 189 20.96 0.46 18.96
CA LYS A 189 21.24 1.86 18.61
C LYS A 189 22.34 1.83 17.56
N VAL A 190 21.97 2.06 16.30
CA VAL A 190 22.90 2.22 15.19
C VAL A 190 23.92 3.27 15.64
N ALA A 191 25.13 2.82 15.99
CA ALA A 191 26.19 3.71 16.36
C ALA A 191 26.43 4.67 15.19
N PRO A 192 26.48 6.00 15.42
CA PRO A 192 26.67 6.94 14.32
C PRO A 192 27.97 6.60 13.58
N VAL A 193 27.86 6.37 12.29
CA VAL A 193 29.01 6.10 11.41
C VAL A 193 29.96 7.30 11.55
N ARG A 194 31.09 7.12 12.25
CA ARG A 194 32.15 8.12 12.32
C ARG A 194 32.67 8.34 10.91
N ARG A 195 32.37 9.49 10.33
CA ARG A 195 33.03 9.91 9.08
C ARG A 195 34.52 10.03 9.36
N PRO A 196 35.38 9.41 8.54
CA PRO A 196 36.81 9.64 8.67
C PRO A 196 37.08 11.13 8.44
N GLN A 197 37.71 11.77 9.42
CA GLN A 197 38.23 13.12 9.25
C GLN A 197 39.38 13.04 8.21
N ARG A 198 39.24 13.78 7.13
CA ARG A 198 40.33 14.04 6.19
C ARG A 198 41.14 15.22 6.66
#